data_3fb291bb6b8fe44c32b7ace5943b0240
#
_entry.id   3fb291bb6b8fe44c32b7ace5943b0240
#
_cell.length_a   1.000
_cell.length_b   1.000
_cell.length_c   1.000
_cell.angle_alpha   90.00
_cell.angle_beta   90.00
_cell.angle_gamma   90.00
#
_symmetry.space_group_name_H-M   'P 1'
#
loop_
_entity.id
_entity.type
_entity.pdbx_description
1 polymer ?
#
loop_
_entity_poly.entity_id
_entity_poly.type
_entity_poly.pdbx_seq_one_letter_code
_entity_poly.pdbx_strand_id
1 'polypeptide(L)'
;MAKLTKSPKTKDVPLAPSTPLETDRPLERDNQPEKDNPREHLPPPVSLGKLRSATYPGSRDSEEAKLRWNADEELERVSKGLLRLQKWSLIVGLALLNGALIYVSLRFWQVYYLSVVLLSTNTALQAFMIVCIAGHFLFTRTLRVCRRRRERRGAGARPTAPEKLVLLLPCYNETREELTRSLDSLVAQNGLDIHPRVILVVVDGNVRGPGMDKTTQAYLTEDVLERGEEKMFENGYRARDGLLMPVKTQTGRYKGVPYILMAKRYRQGKRDSLCAARSLLFHFRQRTQNAVTMFSNELFDYVCQTLVQNGVDQVDYLVGMDADTVFDEHCVAEMMRAIRRRPQLVGVCGHVCVDYAGRNFGLWSLYQSVEYSQTQGLRRMFQSRITGKVNCLPGCCQLLRVQEATFGDAVLRERFGYCPKPNDVLTKQIMGSYSEDSIHASLIFSLHPDRQTAQALGAKAFTVVPQSWRVFL
;
A
#
# COMPACT_ATOMS: atom_id res chain seq x y z
N MET A 1 -23.71 -39.81 -50.80
CA MET A 1 -24.83 -40.66 -50.30
C MET A 1 -25.26 -39.95 -49.01
N ALA A 2 -26.27 -39.12 -49.09
CA ALA A 2 -27.72 -39.31 -48.92
C ALA A 2 -28.00 -39.84 -47.48
N LYS A 3 -28.71 -39.13 -46.63
CA LYS A 3 -30.13 -38.79 -46.67
C LYS A 3 -30.54 -37.73 -45.64
N LEU A 4 -31.37 -36.80 -46.07
CA LEU A 4 -32.27 -35.96 -45.32
C LEU A 4 -33.38 -36.75 -44.60
N THR A 5 -33.88 -36.27 -43.43
CA THR A 5 -35.27 -36.40 -42.97
C THR A 5 -35.58 -35.28 -42.01
N LYS A 6 -36.35 -34.30 -42.41
CA LYS A 6 -37.74 -33.95 -42.22
C LYS A 6 -38.21 -33.65 -40.78
N SER A 7 -38.59 -32.38 -40.60
CA SER A 7 -39.42 -31.77 -39.54
C SER A 7 -40.85 -32.30 -39.47
N PRO A 8 -41.55 -32.25 -38.38
CA PRO A 8 -43.00 -32.18 -38.39
C PRO A 8 -43.59 -30.92 -37.71
N LYS A 9 -44.71 -30.62 -38.22
CA LYS A 9 -45.66 -29.51 -38.25
C LYS A 9 -46.27 -29.11 -36.90
N THR A 10 -46.60 -27.84 -36.85
CA THR A 10 -47.59 -27.08 -36.08
C THR A 10 -48.95 -27.78 -35.84
N LYS A 11 -49.47 -27.58 -34.59
CA LYS A 11 -50.92 -27.71 -34.33
C LYS A 11 -51.46 -26.40 -33.75
N ASP A 12 -52.46 -25.88 -34.42
CA ASP A 12 -53.32 -24.76 -34.05
C ASP A 12 -54.24 -25.13 -32.86
N VAL A 13 -54.52 -24.20 -31.96
CA VAL A 13 -55.66 -24.20 -31.06
C VAL A 13 -56.16 -22.75 -30.87
N PRO A 14 -57.48 -22.50 -30.72
CA PRO A 14 -58.21 -21.40 -31.31
C PRO A 14 -58.41 -20.18 -30.44
N LEU A 15 -58.78 -19.08 -31.11
CA LEU A 15 -59.28 -17.81 -30.60
C LEU A 15 -60.66 -17.94 -29.93
N ALA A 16 -60.89 -17.21 -28.84
CA ALA A 16 -62.20 -16.78 -28.34
C ALA A 16 -62.04 -15.46 -27.54
N PRO A 17 -63.10 -14.66 -27.29
CA PRO A 17 -63.35 -13.43 -28.00
C PRO A 17 -63.18 -12.16 -27.14
N SER A 18 -63.16 -11.03 -27.82
CA SER A 18 -63.12 -9.63 -27.33
C SER A 18 -64.32 -9.22 -26.45
N THR A 19 -64.03 -8.45 -25.38
CA THR A 19 -64.98 -7.50 -24.74
C THR A 19 -64.24 -6.24 -24.29
N PRO A 20 -64.91 -5.10 -24.05
CA PRO A 20 -64.42 -3.81 -24.55
C PRO A 20 -63.82 -2.89 -23.50
N LEU A 21 -63.22 -1.83 -23.99
CA LEU A 21 -62.71 -0.61 -23.40
C LEU A 21 -63.38 -0.18 -22.07
N GLU A 22 -62.54 0.07 -21.07
CA GLU A 22 -62.84 1.02 -20.01
C GLU A 22 -61.62 1.91 -19.75
N THR A 23 -61.91 3.15 -19.55
CA THR A 23 -61.19 4.40 -19.60
C THR A 23 -60.15 4.58 -18.48
N ASP A 24 -59.12 5.32 -18.88
CA ASP A 24 -58.30 6.28 -18.08
C ASP A 24 -57.86 5.92 -16.66
N ARG A 25 -56.56 5.50 -16.56
CA ARG A 25 -55.68 5.82 -15.40
C ARG A 25 -54.32 6.27 -15.88
N PRO A 26 -53.68 7.24 -15.20
CA PRO A 26 -52.38 7.80 -15.61
C PRO A 26 -51.26 6.77 -15.46
N LEU A 27 -50.35 6.73 -16.40
CA LEU A 27 -49.10 5.97 -16.38
C LEU A 27 -48.26 6.34 -15.18
N GLU A 28 -48.20 5.48 -14.19
CA GLU A 28 -47.12 5.44 -13.24
C GLU A 28 -45.82 5.11 -14.02
N ARG A 29 -44.87 6.05 -13.96
CA ARG A 29 -43.55 5.83 -14.46
C ARG A 29 -42.89 4.75 -13.59
N ASP A 30 -42.62 3.60 -14.16
CA ASP A 30 -41.71 2.59 -13.64
C ASP A 30 -40.36 3.26 -13.36
N ASN A 31 -40.05 3.47 -12.07
CA ASN A 31 -38.75 3.83 -11.61
C ASN A 31 -37.81 2.62 -11.78
N GLN A 32 -37.07 2.61 -12.87
CA GLN A 32 -35.87 1.76 -12.91
C GLN A 32 -34.95 2.17 -11.77
N PRO A 33 -34.36 1.22 -11.00
CA PRO A 33 -33.44 1.55 -9.93
C PRO A 33 -32.24 2.28 -10.55
N GLU A 34 -32.09 3.52 -10.14
CA GLU A 34 -30.97 4.38 -10.41
C GLU A 34 -29.68 3.67 -10.00
N LYS A 35 -28.76 3.48 -10.94
CA LYS A 35 -27.47 2.87 -10.68
C LYS A 35 -26.77 3.68 -9.59
N ASP A 36 -26.65 3.11 -8.40
CA ASP A 36 -25.93 3.67 -7.25
C ASP A 36 -24.59 4.26 -7.69
N ASN A 37 -24.53 5.57 -7.68
CA ASN A 37 -23.29 6.31 -7.86
C ASN A 37 -22.54 6.26 -6.50
N PRO A 38 -21.37 5.61 -6.39
CA PRO A 38 -20.69 5.45 -5.11
C PRO A 38 -20.33 6.78 -4.41
N ARG A 39 -20.62 7.92 -5.02
CA ARG A 39 -20.40 9.25 -4.44
C ARG A 39 -21.59 9.79 -3.64
N GLU A 40 -22.79 9.25 -3.80
CA GLU A 40 -24.00 9.79 -3.13
C GLU A 40 -24.19 9.34 -1.68
N HIS A 41 -23.48 8.31 -1.23
CA HIS A 41 -23.61 7.81 0.15
C HIS A 41 -22.51 8.32 1.12
N LEU A 42 -21.79 9.37 0.77
CA LEU A 42 -20.91 10.02 1.74
C LEU A 42 -21.73 10.99 2.58
N PRO A 43 -21.72 10.85 3.92
CA PRO A 43 -22.41 11.79 4.80
C PRO A 43 -21.85 13.20 4.56
N PRO A 44 -22.69 14.25 4.66
CA PRO A 44 -22.28 15.63 4.48
C PRO A 44 -21.14 15.98 5.44
N PRO A 45 -20.28 16.95 5.08
CA PRO A 45 -19.19 17.38 5.93
C PRO A 45 -19.73 17.78 7.30
N VAL A 46 -19.37 17.01 8.32
CA VAL A 46 -19.78 17.30 9.71
C VAL A 46 -18.92 18.44 10.20
N SER A 47 -19.55 19.50 10.75
CA SER A 47 -18.81 20.52 11.48
C SER A 47 -18.08 19.88 12.65
N LEU A 48 -16.79 20.18 12.81
CA LEU A 48 -15.90 19.62 13.84
C LEU A 48 -16.46 19.68 15.27
N GLY A 49 -17.38 20.62 15.56
CA GLY A 49 -18.06 20.69 16.86
C GLY A 49 -19.02 19.54 17.21
N LYS A 50 -19.25 18.58 16.27
CA LYS A 50 -20.10 17.40 16.50
C LYS A 50 -19.32 16.08 16.63
N LEU A 51 -17.99 16.10 16.49
CA LEU A 51 -17.16 14.96 16.88
C LEU A 51 -17.18 14.85 18.41
N ARG A 52 -18.17 14.16 18.96
CA ARG A 52 -18.24 13.87 20.40
C ARG A 52 -17.06 13.00 20.80
N SER A 53 -16.35 13.47 21.83
CA SER A 53 -15.29 12.73 22.49
C SER A 53 -15.78 11.39 22.98
N ALA A 54 -15.26 10.31 22.42
CA ALA A 54 -15.34 9.01 23.06
C ALA A 54 -14.33 9.01 24.22
N THR A 55 -14.77 8.62 25.40
CA THR A 55 -13.90 8.50 26.57
C THR A 55 -12.80 7.49 26.29
N TYR A 56 -11.58 7.98 26.17
CA TYR A 56 -10.38 7.15 26.18
C TYR A 56 -10.28 6.52 27.59
N PRO A 57 -9.94 5.22 27.73
CA PRO A 57 -9.74 4.62 29.04
C PRO A 57 -8.70 5.43 29.82
N GLY A 58 -9.09 5.91 31.00
CA GLY A 58 -8.32 6.90 31.75
C GLY A 58 -7.03 6.37 32.38
N SER A 59 -6.48 7.14 33.31
CA SER A 59 -5.16 7.02 33.94
C SER A 59 -4.73 5.63 34.47
N ARG A 60 -5.66 4.70 34.74
CA ARG A 60 -5.33 3.32 35.10
C ARG A 60 -4.56 2.57 34.03
N ASP A 61 -4.97 2.72 32.77
CA ASP A 61 -4.30 2.05 31.65
C ASP A 61 -2.87 2.59 31.39
N SER A 62 -2.57 3.82 31.84
CA SER A 62 -1.22 4.39 31.70
C SER A 62 -0.23 3.80 32.70
N GLU A 63 -0.69 3.46 33.90
CA GLU A 63 0.14 2.79 34.91
C GLU A 63 0.35 1.31 34.58
N GLU A 64 -0.71 0.62 34.12
CA GLU A 64 -0.58 -0.74 33.61
C GLU A 64 0.33 -0.81 32.37
N ALA A 65 0.29 0.17 31.49
CA ALA A 65 1.19 0.24 30.34
C ALA A 65 2.63 0.51 30.74
N LYS A 66 2.87 1.35 31.77
CA LYS A 66 4.19 1.58 32.34
C LYS A 66 4.75 0.34 33.06
N LEU A 67 3.89 -0.34 33.84
CA LEU A 67 4.23 -1.60 34.51
C LEU A 67 4.54 -2.70 33.49
N ARG A 68 3.76 -2.78 32.43
CA ARG A 68 3.96 -3.74 31.34
C ARG A 68 5.23 -3.43 30.56
N TRP A 69 5.55 -2.15 30.32
CA TRP A 69 6.81 -1.73 29.71
C TRP A 69 8.03 -2.15 30.53
N ASN A 70 8.00 -1.96 31.84
CA ASN A 70 9.07 -2.37 32.74
C ASN A 70 9.20 -3.90 32.84
N ALA A 71 8.07 -4.62 32.75
CA ALA A 71 8.05 -6.09 32.70
C ALA A 71 8.55 -6.64 31.34
N ASP A 72 8.27 -5.93 30.23
CA ASP A 72 8.71 -6.34 28.88
C ASP A 72 10.22 -6.07 28.64
N GLU A 73 10.88 -5.25 29.44
CA GLU A 73 12.35 -5.18 29.48
C GLU A 73 12.99 -6.46 30.04
N GLU A 74 12.26 -7.20 30.89
CA GLU A 74 12.62 -8.53 31.39
C GLU A 74 12.06 -9.68 30.54
N LEU A 75 11.00 -9.45 29.74
CA LEU A 75 10.44 -10.45 28.87
C LEU A 75 11.37 -10.70 27.68
N GLU A 76 12.04 -11.85 27.77
CA GLU A 76 12.89 -12.51 26.79
C GLU A 76 12.82 -11.90 25.39
N ARG A 77 13.74 -11.01 25.10
CA ARG A 77 14.15 -10.73 23.73
C ARG A 77 14.37 -12.08 23.07
N VAL A 78 13.58 -12.42 22.08
CA VAL A 78 13.82 -13.59 21.21
C VAL A 78 15.32 -13.63 20.99
N SER A 79 15.97 -14.70 21.46
CA SER A 79 17.44 -14.75 21.53
C SER A 79 17.96 -14.47 20.12
N LYS A 80 18.61 -13.31 19.95
CA LYS A 80 19.21 -12.93 18.66
C LYS A 80 20.20 -14.01 18.20
N GLY A 81 20.76 -14.78 19.15
CA GLY A 81 21.57 -15.94 18.89
C GLY A 81 20.80 -17.08 18.24
N LEU A 82 19.61 -17.40 18.72
CA LEU A 82 18.77 -18.45 18.15
C LEU A 82 18.31 -18.10 16.74
N LEU A 83 17.89 -16.85 16.50
CA LEU A 83 17.52 -16.39 15.16
C LEU A 83 18.71 -16.42 14.19
N ARG A 84 19.91 -16.02 14.65
CA ARG A 84 21.12 -16.15 13.84
C ARG A 84 21.47 -17.59 13.55
N LEU A 85 21.36 -18.47 14.53
CA LEU A 85 21.60 -19.91 14.35
C LEU A 85 20.64 -20.50 13.33
N GLN A 86 19.35 -20.20 13.43
CA GLN A 86 18.33 -20.64 12.46
C GLN A 86 18.61 -20.09 11.07
N LYS A 87 18.97 -18.80 10.95
CA LYS A 87 19.35 -18.20 9.66
C LYS A 87 20.55 -18.93 9.04
N TRP A 88 21.62 -19.12 9.82
CA TRP A 88 22.83 -19.75 9.34
C TRP A 88 22.62 -21.24 9.04
N SER A 89 21.85 -21.97 9.85
CA SER A 89 21.53 -23.36 9.57
C SER A 89 20.75 -23.52 8.27
N LEU A 90 19.81 -22.61 7.97
CA LEU A 90 19.10 -22.59 6.70
C LEU A 90 20.04 -22.30 5.52
N ILE A 91 20.92 -21.31 5.63
CA ILE A 91 21.88 -20.94 4.58
C ILE A 91 22.84 -22.12 4.32
N VAL A 92 23.41 -22.69 5.36
CA VAL A 92 24.30 -23.85 5.26
C VAL A 92 23.57 -25.07 4.70
N GLY A 93 22.34 -25.34 5.17
CA GLY A 93 21.50 -26.42 4.65
C GLY A 93 21.23 -26.29 3.16
N LEU A 94 20.87 -25.08 2.70
CA LEU A 94 20.66 -24.81 1.26
C LEU A 94 21.96 -24.93 0.46
N ALA A 95 23.11 -24.46 1.00
CA ALA A 95 24.41 -24.59 0.35
C ALA A 95 24.82 -26.06 0.22
N LEU A 96 24.62 -26.87 1.26
CA LEU A 96 24.90 -28.32 1.24
C LEU A 96 23.96 -29.04 0.25
N LEU A 97 22.67 -28.69 0.24
CA LEU A 97 21.72 -29.26 -0.71
C LEU A 97 22.11 -28.95 -2.15
N ASN A 98 22.45 -27.69 -2.45
CA ASN A 98 22.90 -27.28 -3.78
C ASN A 98 24.23 -27.99 -4.15
N GLY A 99 25.18 -28.08 -3.23
CA GLY A 99 26.43 -28.79 -3.42
C GLY A 99 26.21 -30.27 -3.71
N ALA A 100 25.31 -30.92 -2.96
CA ALA A 100 24.93 -32.33 -3.18
C ALA A 100 24.26 -32.50 -4.55
N LEU A 101 23.35 -31.60 -4.96
CA LEU A 101 22.72 -31.65 -6.29
C LEU A 101 23.75 -31.52 -7.41
N ILE A 102 24.71 -30.60 -7.26
CA ILE A 102 25.79 -30.43 -8.22
C ILE A 102 26.65 -31.66 -8.27
N TYR A 103 27.08 -32.22 -7.13
CA TYR A 103 27.89 -33.45 -7.06
C TYR A 103 27.17 -34.62 -7.71
N VAL A 104 25.90 -34.87 -7.36
CA VAL A 104 25.08 -35.95 -7.92
C VAL A 104 24.91 -35.76 -9.42
N SER A 105 24.66 -34.53 -9.89
CA SER A 105 24.52 -34.21 -11.31
C SER A 105 25.82 -34.47 -12.10
N LEU A 106 26.98 -34.18 -11.51
CA LEU A 106 28.28 -34.45 -12.14
C LEU A 106 28.66 -35.93 -12.08
N ARG A 107 28.30 -36.64 -11.01
CA ARG A 107 28.67 -38.06 -10.83
C ARG A 107 27.75 -39.04 -11.57
N PHE A 108 26.47 -38.67 -11.70
CA PHE A 108 25.43 -39.52 -12.32
C PHE A 108 24.78 -38.75 -13.48
N TRP A 109 25.24 -39.02 -14.71
CA TRP A 109 24.77 -38.30 -15.89
C TRP A 109 23.25 -38.42 -16.13
N GLN A 110 22.61 -39.49 -15.66
CA GLN A 110 21.15 -39.67 -15.72
C GLN A 110 20.39 -38.64 -14.90
N VAL A 111 20.96 -38.18 -13.78
CA VAL A 111 20.38 -37.17 -12.90
C VAL A 111 20.61 -35.75 -13.46
N TYR A 112 21.62 -35.60 -14.36
CA TYR A 112 21.89 -34.34 -15.02
C TYR A 112 20.67 -33.81 -15.76
N TYR A 113 19.94 -34.64 -16.50
CA TYR A 113 18.71 -34.22 -17.19
C TYR A 113 17.63 -33.70 -16.24
N LEU A 114 17.44 -34.36 -15.09
CA LEU A 114 16.52 -33.92 -14.05
C LEU A 114 16.96 -32.56 -13.48
N SER A 115 18.25 -32.38 -13.22
CA SER A 115 18.80 -31.12 -12.73
C SER A 115 18.61 -29.96 -13.74
N VAL A 116 18.84 -30.24 -15.03
CA VAL A 116 18.58 -29.26 -16.10
C VAL A 116 17.11 -28.86 -16.14
N VAL A 117 16.19 -29.84 -16.03
CA VAL A 117 14.74 -29.52 -15.98
C VAL A 117 14.40 -28.67 -14.77
N LEU A 118 14.89 -29.03 -13.58
CA LEU A 118 14.63 -28.28 -12.35
C LEU A 118 15.21 -26.86 -12.41
N LEU A 119 16.44 -26.68 -12.88
CA LEU A 119 17.09 -25.39 -13.02
C LEU A 119 16.45 -24.53 -14.13
N SER A 120 15.95 -25.14 -15.19
CA SER A 120 15.28 -24.44 -16.29
C SER A 120 13.86 -23.98 -15.95
N THR A 121 13.25 -24.52 -14.88
CA THR A 121 11.87 -24.16 -14.50
C THR A 121 11.68 -22.68 -14.28
N ASN A 122 12.62 -22.03 -13.59
CA ASN A 122 12.57 -20.57 -13.35
C ASN A 122 12.69 -19.80 -14.67
N THR A 123 13.59 -20.20 -15.55
CA THR A 123 13.76 -19.60 -16.89
C THR A 123 12.53 -19.80 -17.76
N ALA A 124 11.94 -21.00 -17.74
CA ALA A 124 10.70 -21.30 -18.44
C ALA A 124 9.53 -20.44 -17.94
N LEU A 125 9.42 -20.26 -16.61
CA LEU A 125 8.40 -19.37 -16.01
C LEU A 125 8.59 -17.92 -16.43
N GLN A 126 9.82 -17.43 -16.46
CA GLN A 126 10.11 -16.06 -16.93
C GLN A 126 9.79 -15.91 -18.43
N ALA A 127 10.17 -16.87 -19.27
CA ALA A 127 9.83 -16.89 -20.69
C ALA A 127 8.30 -16.90 -20.88
N PHE A 128 7.58 -17.73 -20.13
CA PHE A 128 6.11 -17.73 -20.13
C PHE A 128 5.52 -16.36 -19.77
N MET A 129 6.01 -15.74 -18.71
CA MET A 129 5.56 -14.38 -18.33
C MET A 129 5.81 -13.36 -19.45
N ILE A 130 6.97 -13.42 -20.10
CA ILE A 130 7.31 -12.52 -21.22
C ILE A 130 6.34 -12.73 -22.39
N VAL A 131 6.08 -13.99 -22.76
CA VAL A 131 5.15 -14.32 -23.85
C VAL A 131 3.74 -13.83 -23.54
N CYS A 132 3.25 -14.06 -22.32
CA CYS A 132 1.94 -13.58 -21.89
C CYS A 132 1.85 -12.04 -21.94
N ILE A 133 2.87 -11.34 -21.48
CA ILE A 133 2.93 -9.87 -21.52
C ILE A 133 2.96 -9.38 -22.97
N ALA A 134 3.81 -9.95 -23.83
CA ALA A 134 3.91 -9.61 -25.25
C ALA A 134 2.56 -9.84 -25.95
N GLY A 135 1.94 -11.01 -25.74
CA GLY A 135 0.62 -11.32 -26.26
C GLY A 135 -0.45 -10.31 -25.81
N HIS A 136 -0.46 -9.95 -24.53
CA HIS A 136 -1.36 -8.93 -24.01
C HIS A 136 -1.15 -7.56 -24.67
N PHE A 137 0.11 -7.14 -24.87
CA PHE A 137 0.41 -5.88 -25.56
C PHE A 137 -0.03 -5.89 -27.02
N LEU A 138 0.25 -6.96 -27.75
CA LEU A 138 -0.17 -7.14 -29.13
C LEU A 138 -1.71 -7.10 -29.25
N PHE A 139 -2.39 -7.88 -28.42
CA PHE A 139 -3.86 -7.92 -28.39
C PHE A 139 -4.47 -6.56 -28.05
N THR A 140 -3.97 -5.88 -27.01
CA THR A 140 -4.47 -4.56 -26.63
C THR A 140 -4.12 -3.47 -27.65
N ARG A 141 -3.02 -3.62 -28.39
CA ARG A 141 -2.65 -2.69 -29.49
C ARG A 141 -3.63 -2.84 -30.66
N THR A 142 -3.94 -4.08 -31.07
CA THR A 142 -4.91 -4.34 -32.13
C THR A 142 -6.29 -3.84 -31.76
N LEU A 143 -6.78 -4.15 -30.54
CA LEU A 143 -8.07 -3.62 -30.07
C LEU A 143 -8.10 -2.09 -29.98
N ARG A 144 -7.01 -1.43 -29.57
CA ARG A 144 -6.93 0.05 -29.53
C ARG A 144 -7.01 0.67 -30.92
N VAL A 145 -6.44 0.04 -31.94
CA VAL A 145 -6.57 0.51 -33.32
C VAL A 145 -8.04 0.45 -33.77
N CYS A 146 -8.73 -0.63 -33.43
CA CYS A 146 -10.17 -0.77 -33.74
C CYS A 146 -11.03 0.22 -32.93
N ARG A 147 -10.70 0.47 -31.67
CA ARG A 147 -11.43 1.35 -30.75
C ARG A 147 -11.21 2.83 -31.02
N ARG A 148 -10.00 3.25 -31.39
CA ARG A 148 -9.68 4.65 -31.77
C ARG A 148 -10.51 5.15 -32.95
N ARG A 149 -10.97 4.27 -33.85
CA ARG A 149 -11.95 4.63 -34.91
C ARG A 149 -13.33 4.98 -34.34
N ARG A 150 -13.69 4.47 -33.16
CA ARG A 150 -14.97 4.68 -32.49
C ARG A 150 -14.97 5.87 -31.53
N GLU A 151 -13.81 6.10 -30.81
CA GLU A 151 -13.68 7.13 -29.76
C GLU A 151 -13.40 8.55 -30.27
N ARG A 152 -13.00 8.73 -31.55
CA ARG A 152 -12.86 10.07 -32.15
C ARG A 152 -14.17 10.89 -32.24
N ARG A 153 -15.28 10.33 -31.76
CA ARG A 153 -16.62 10.97 -31.83
C ARG A 153 -17.19 11.47 -30.50
N GLY A 154 -16.46 11.43 -29.38
CA GLY A 154 -17.16 11.82 -28.15
C GLY A 154 -16.44 11.97 -26.81
N ALA A 155 -15.13 12.14 -26.72
CA ALA A 155 -14.50 12.29 -25.42
C ALA A 155 -13.85 13.68 -25.23
N GLY A 156 -14.67 14.65 -24.92
CA GLY A 156 -14.21 15.75 -24.09
C GLY A 156 -13.76 15.18 -22.74
N ALA A 157 -12.50 15.40 -22.37
CA ALA A 157 -12.00 15.03 -21.05
C ALA A 157 -12.88 15.74 -20.01
N ARG A 158 -13.73 15.00 -19.29
CA ARG A 158 -14.47 15.59 -18.16
C ARG A 158 -13.44 16.10 -17.15
N PRO A 159 -13.56 17.35 -16.68
CA PRO A 159 -12.69 17.86 -15.63
C PRO A 159 -12.77 16.90 -14.45
N THR A 160 -11.62 16.41 -14.02
CA THR A 160 -11.54 15.50 -12.86
C THR A 160 -11.80 16.32 -11.61
N ALA A 161 -12.77 15.93 -10.80
CA ALA A 161 -13.00 16.58 -9.51
C ALA A 161 -11.72 16.53 -8.65
N PRO A 162 -11.43 17.53 -7.83
CA PRO A 162 -10.29 17.51 -6.91
C PRO A 162 -10.36 16.30 -5.99
N GLU A 163 -9.31 15.51 -5.95
CA GLU A 163 -9.16 14.38 -5.01
C GLU A 163 -8.17 14.78 -3.91
N LYS A 164 -8.40 14.31 -2.72
CA LYS A 164 -7.66 14.73 -1.52
C LYS A 164 -6.68 13.66 -1.10
N LEU A 165 -5.41 14.06 -0.95
CA LEU A 165 -4.29 13.16 -0.80
C LEU A 165 -3.61 13.34 0.56
N VAL A 166 -3.17 12.23 1.14
CA VAL A 166 -2.16 12.23 2.19
C VAL A 166 -0.92 11.53 1.66
N LEU A 167 0.23 12.21 1.76
CA LEU A 167 1.54 11.71 1.35
C LEU A 167 2.24 11.20 2.62
N LEU A 168 2.30 9.88 2.81
CA LEU A 168 2.84 9.25 4.01
C LEU A 168 4.33 8.96 3.85
N LEU A 169 5.13 9.48 4.77
CA LEU A 169 6.57 9.29 4.86
C LEU A 169 6.93 8.69 6.24
N PRO A 170 7.02 7.37 6.38
CA PRO A 170 7.54 6.75 7.60
C PRO A 170 9.06 6.90 7.65
N CYS A 171 9.57 7.41 8.78
CA CYS A 171 10.98 7.66 9.02
C CYS A 171 11.47 6.89 10.25
N TYR A 172 12.76 6.53 10.25
CA TYR A 172 13.37 5.78 11.38
C TYR A 172 14.79 6.25 11.70
N ASN A 173 15.75 6.08 10.78
CA ASN A 173 17.18 6.37 10.99
C ASN A 173 17.83 6.98 9.74
N GLU A 174 17.08 7.74 8.99
CA GLU A 174 17.53 8.39 7.77
C GLU A 174 18.34 9.67 8.09
N THR A 175 19.28 9.95 7.21
CA THR A 175 20.11 11.14 7.25
C THR A 175 19.35 12.38 6.79
N ARG A 176 19.90 13.56 7.11
CA ARG A 176 19.34 14.84 6.67
C ARG A 176 19.19 14.92 5.15
N GLU A 177 20.20 14.43 4.42
CA GLU A 177 20.22 14.45 2.95
C GLU A 177 19.13 13.55 2.36
N GLU A 178 18.95 12.34 2.90
CA GLU A 178 17.90 11.42 2.46
C GLU A 178 16.52 12.02 2.69
N LEU A 179 16.26 12.54 3.90
CA LEU A 179 15.00 13.20 4.26
C LEU A 179 14.68 14.38 3.34
N THR A 180 15.69 15.25 3.07
CA THR A 180 15.50 16.42 2.22
C THR A 180 15.20 16.00 0.78
N ARG A 181 15.94 15.05 0.21
CA ARG A 181 15.71 14.55 -1.15
C ARG A 181 14.32 13.93 -1.31
N SER A 182 13.89 13.15 -0.34
CA SER A 182 12.59 12.50 -0.35
C SER A 182 11.45 13.51 -0.25
N LEU A 183 11.51 14.44 0.71
CA LEU A 183 10.52 15.50 0.86
C LEU A 183 10.48 16.43 -0.36
N ASP A 184 11.63 16.79 -0.91
CA ASP A 184 11.71 17.60 -2.13
C ASP A 184 11.01 16.94 -3.30
N SER A 185 11.20 15.64 -3.48
CA SER A 185 10.55 14.88 -4.53
C SER A 185 9.03 14.78 -4.36
N LEU A 186 8.53 14.78 -3.11
CA LEU A 186 7.09 14.82 -2.82
C LEU A 186 6.47 16.19 -3.14
N VAL A 187 7.18 17.25 -2.85
CA VAL A 187 6.69 18.61 -3.15
C VAL A 187 6.73 18.90 -4.65
N ALA A 188 7.77 18.43 -5.34
CA ALA A 188 7.99 18.67 -6.77
C ALA A 188 7.06 17.89 -7.71
N GLN A 189 6.04 17.19 -7.19
CA GLN A 189 5.12 16.41 -8.00
C GLN A 189 4.24 17.29 -8.89
N ASN A 190 4.36 17.12 -10.19
CA ASN A 190 3.59 17.82 -11.22
C ASN A 190 2.17 17.22 -11.39
N GLY A 191 1.21 18.09 -11.74
CA GLY A 191 -0.18 17.68 -12.01
C GLY A 191 -1.00 17.41 -10.77
N LEU A 192 -0.56 17.89 -9.61
CA LEU A 192 -1.30 17.82 -8.34
C LEU A 192 -1.87 19.18 -7.90
N ASP A 193 -1.79 20.21 -8.71
CA ASP A 193 -2.13 21.59 -8.34
C ASP A 193 -3.58 21.76 -7.87
N ILE A 194 -4.50 21.02 -8.50
CA ILE A 194 -5.93 21.05 -8.13
C ILE A 194 -6.26 20.09 -6.97
N HIS A 195 -5.31 19.28 -6.52
CA HIS A 195 -5.51 18.24 -5.51
C HIS A 195 -5.00 18.72 -4.14
N PRO A 196 -5.88 18.99 -3.15
CA PRO A 196 -5.45 19.25 -1.79
C PRO A 196 -4.63 18.08 -1.25
N ARG A 197 -3.47 18.39 -0.65
CA ARG A 197 -2.55 17.38 -0.15
C ARG A 197 -1.85 17.81 1.13
N VAL A 198 -1.60 16.84 2.01
CA VAL A 198 -0.85 17.02 3.26
C VAL A 198 0.22 15.94 3.34
N ILE A 199 1.43 16.31 3.73
CA ILE A 199 2.51 15.35 4.02
C ILE A 199 2.34 14.90 5.46
N LEU A 200 2.19 13.59 5.69
CA LEU A 200 2.16 12.95 7.00
C LEU A 200 3.49 12.24 7.24
N VAL A 201 4.35 12.83 8.06
CA VAL A 201 5.64 12.23 8.45
C VAL A 201 5.45 11.49 9.77
N VAL A 202 5.80 10.20 9.81
CA VAL A 202 5.70 9.39 11.05
C VAL A 202 7.08 8.88 11.41
N VAL A 203 7.64 9.39 12.50
CA VAL A 203 8.97 9.01 13.00
C VAL A 203 8.86 7.90 14.03
N ASP A 204 9.57 6.78 13.81
CA ASP A 204 9.53 5.59 14.65
C ASP A 204 10.58 5.61 15.77
N GLY A 205 10.30 6.38 16.81
CA GLY A 205 11.19 6.53 17.97
C GLY A 205 12.30 7.57 17.74
N ASN A 206 12.99 7.90 18.82
CA ASN A 206 14.08 8.88 18.81
C ASN A 206 15.42 8.17 18.53
N VAL A 207 15.63 7.75 17.29
CA VAL A 207 16.76 6.90 16.88
C VAL A 207 17.79 7.70 16.11
N ARG A 208 19.07 7.34 16.34
CA ARG A 208 20.23 7.86 15.60
C ARG A 208 20.91 6.71 14.88
N GLY A 209 21.02 6.81 13.58
CA GLY A 209 21.74 5.84 12.76
C GLY A 209 23.27 5.94 12.91
N PRO A 210 24.01 4.94 12.43
CA PRO A 210 25.47 4.99 12.42
C PRO A 210 25.99 6.18 11.60
N GLY A 211 26.92 6.96 12.19
CA GLY A 211 27.51 8.12 11.53
C GLY A 211 26.65 9.39 11.49
N MET A 212 25.50 9.41 12.15
CA MET A 212 24.64 10.58 12.26
C MET A 212 24.97 11.38 13.51
N ASP A 213 24.98 12.72 13.40
CA ASP A 213 25.22 13.64 14.53
C ASP A 213 23.95 13.82 15.37
N LYS A 214 22.78 13.86 14.72
CA LYS A 214 21.47 14.02 15.35
C LYS A 214 20.59 12.80 15.12
N THR A 215 19.49 12.70 15.87
CA THR A 215 18.42 11.73 15.58
C THR A 215 17.61 12.18 14.38
N THR A 216 16.97 11.24 13.67
CA THR A 216 16.06 11.54 12.55
C THR A 216 14.97 12.56 12.93
N GLN A 217 14.43 12.43 14.16
CA GLN A 217 13.47 13.40 14.67
C GLN A 217 14.09 14.81 14.78
N ALA A 218 15.30 14.94 15.32
CA ALA A 218 15.97 16.23 15.47
C ALA A 218 16.30 16.85 14.10
N TYR A 219 16.77 16.07 13.13
CA TYR A 219 16.94 16.55 11.75
C TYR A 219 15.66 17.11 11.17
N LEU A 220 14.54 16.39 11.32
CA LEU A 220 13.26 16.84 10.79
C LEU A 220 12.79 18.13 11.46
N THR A 221 12.85 18.22 12.80
CA THR A 221 12.27 19.36 13.54
C THR A 221 13.14 20.60 13.56
N GLU A 222 14.47 20.45 13.43
CA GLU A 222 15.41 21.56 13.58
C GLU A 222 16.01 22.03 12.24
N ASP A 223 16.28 21.07 11.31
CA ASP A 223 17.12 21.35 10.15
C ASP A 223 16.35 21.27 8.81
N VAL A 224 15.27 20.47 8.72
CA VAL A 224 14.60 20.18 7.45
C VAL A 224 13.24 20.83 7.35
N LEU A 225 12.36 20.63 8.33
CA LEU A 225 11.00 21.17 8.30
C LEU A 225 10.99 22.61 8.85
N GLU A 226 10.18 23.46 8.24
CA GLU A 226 9.93 24.79 8.79
C GLU A 226 9.29 24.67 10.18
N ARG A 227 9.73 25.50 11.11
CA ARG A 227 9.20 25.50 12.48
C ARG A 227 7.70 25.79 12.45
N GLY A 228 6.94 24.95 13.12
CA GLY A 228 5.50 25.05 13.23
C GLY A 228 5.00 24.88 14.65
N GLU A 229 3.68 24.70 14.80
CA GLU A 229 3.07 24.45 16.10
C GLU A 229 3.44 23.05 16.58
N GLU A 230 3.98 22.96 17.80
CA GLU A 230 4.32 21.70 18.45
C GLU A 230 3.31 21.35 19.55
N LYS A 231 2.93 20.09 19.65
CA LYS A 231 2.07 19.60 20.73
C LYS A 231 2.49 18.20 21.15
N MET A 232 2.44 17.94 22.48
CA MET A 232 2.76 16.64 23.07
C MET A 232 1.49 15.95 23.53
N PHE A 233 1.35 14.67 23.21
CA PHE A 233 0.27 13.82 23.64
C PHE A 233 0.87 12.63 24.38
N GLU A 234 0.76 12.60 25.70
CA GLU A 234 1.38 11.55 26.54
C GLU A 234 0.80 10.16 26.27
N ASN A 235 -0.49 10.09 25.96
CA ASN A 235 -1.20 8.85 25.62
C ASN A 235 -1.79 8.97 24.21
N GLY A 236 -0.97 9.25 23.19
CA GLY A 236 -1.45 9.56 21.85
C GLY A 236 -2.23 8.43 21.20
N TYR A 237 -1.72 7.22 21.23
CA TYR A 237 -2.43 6.06 20.69
C TYR A 237 -1.95 4.75 21.32
N ARG A 238 -2.72 3.67 21.14
CA ARG A 238 -2.35 2.31 21.53
C ARG A 238 -1.62 1.62 20.39
N ALA A 239 -0.34 1.33 20.60
CA ALA A 239 0.51 0.63 19.64
C ALA A 239 0.08 -0.84 19.43
N ARG A 240 0.67 -1.52 18.42
CA ARG A 240 0.35 -2.92 18.09
C ARG A 240 0.53 -3.90 19.24
N ASP A 241 1.52 -3.67 20.09
CA ASP A 241 1.79 -4.47 21.30
C ASP A 241 0.88 -4.15 22.47
N GLY A 242 0.01 -3.16 22.32
CA GLY A 242 -0.95 -2.71 23.34
C GLY A 242 -0.43 -1.61 24.25
N LEU A 243 0.83 -1.15 24.07
CA LEU A 243 1.40 -0.04 24.83
C LEU A 243 0.76 1.30 24.45
N LEU A 244 0.60 2.19 25.42
CA LEU A 244 0.23 3.58 25.17
C LEU A 244 1.44 4.37 24.69
N MET A 245 1.33 4.94 23.49
CA MET A 245 2.43 5.62 22.83
C MET A 245 2.34 7.14 23.02
N PRO A 246 3.31 7.75 23.67
CA PRO A 246 3.46 9.20 23.65
C PRO A 246 3.86 9.65 22.25
N VAL A 247 3.21 10.71 21.76
CA VAL A 247 3.43 11.25 20.42
C VAL A 247 3.67 12.74 20.51
N LYS A 248 4.82 13.20 20.00
CA LYS A 248 5.06 14.62 19.73
C LYS A 248 4.62 14.92 18.31
N THR A 249 3.77 15.93 18.13
CA THR A 249 3.36 16.41 16.82
C THR A 249 3.96 17.77 16.54
N GLN A 250 4.22 18.02 15.25
CA GLN A 250 4.57 19.33 14.75
C GLN A 250 3.82 19.57 13.44
N THR A 251 3.25 20.75 13.26
CA THR A 251 2.52 21.10 12.05
C THR A 251 3.06 22.38 11.46
N GLY A 252 3.08 22.49 10.14
CA GLY A 252 3.61 23.65 9.44
C GLY A 252 3.53 23.46 7.93
N ARG A 253 4.43 24.12 7.20
CA ARG A 253 4.57 23.98 5.75
C ARG A 253 6.00 23.60 5.39
N TYR A 254 6.16 22.77 4.37
CA TYR A 254 7.44 22.49 3.76
C TYR A 254 7.39 22.91 2.29
N LYS A 255 8.13 23.92 1.94
CA LYS A 255 8.11 24.52 0.60
C LYS A 255 6.68 24.76 0.06
N GLY A 256 5.81 25.29 0.94
CA GLY A 256 4.42 25.61 0.62
C GLY A 256 3.41 24.47 0.76
N VAL A 257 3.83 23.21 0.88
CA VAL A 257 2.94 22.07 1.13
C VAL A 257 2.78 21.88 2.65
N PRO A 258 1.53 21.78 3.17
CA PRO A 258 1.31 21.54 4.59
C PRO A 258 1.81 20.16 5.01
N TYR A 259 2.37 20.06 6.23
CA TYR A 259 2.79 18.82 6.82
C TYR A 259 2.26 18.63 8.24
N ILE A 260 2.16 17.36 8.63
CA ILE A 260 1.94 16.89 9.99
C ILE A 260 3.05 15.90 10.31
N LEU A 261 3.88 16.24 11.29
CA LEU A 261 4.87 15.33 11.85
C LEU A 261 4.27 14.64 13.09
N MET A 262 4.37 13.32 13.16
CA MET A 262 4.03 12.50 14.32
C MET A 262 5.28 11.73 14.76
N ALA A 263 5.95 12.18 15.80
CA ALA A 263 7.12 11.51 16.34
C ALA A 263 6.75 10.64 17.54
N LYS A 264 6.91 9.33 17.41
CA LYS A 264 6.69 8.36 18.47
C LYS A 264 7.86 8.40 19.45
N ARG A 265 7.57 8.34 20.74
CA ARG A 265 8.61 8.30 21.76
C ARG A 265 9.42 7.00 21.71
N TYR A 266 8.74 5.87 21.49
CA TYR A 266 9.34 4.54 21.49
C TYR A 266 9.30 3.92 20.10
N ARG A 267 10.32 3.11 19.80
CA ARG A 267 10.39 2.36 18.54
C ARG A 267 9.45 1.16 18.58
N GLN A 268 8.57 1.07 17.58
CA GLN A 268 7.62 -0.03 17.40
C GLN A 268 7.72 -0.67 16.01
N GLY A 269 8.58 -0.15 15.15
CA GLY A 269 8.77 -0.58 13.77
C GLY A 269 7.84 0.08 12.77
N LYS A 270 8.25 0.02 11.51
CA LYS A 270 7.54 0.63 10.36
C LYS A 270 6.08 0.18 10.28
N ARG A 271 5.81 -1.11 10.54
CA ARG A 271 4.46 -1.67 10.48
C ARG A 271 3.50 -0.98 11.46
N ASP A 272 3.95 -0.66 12.66
CA ASP A 272 3.14 0.09 13.63
C ASP A 272 2.83 1.51 13.13
N SER A 273 3.83 2.20 12.57
CA SER A 273 3.63 3.51 11.95
C SER A 273 2.61 3.47 10.82
N LEU A 274 2.66 2.42 9.97
CA LEU A 274 1.68 2.21 8.90
C LEU A 274 0.28 1.92 9.43
N CYS A 275 0.16 1.08 10.49
CA CYS A 275 -1.12 0.80 11.14
C CYS A 275 -1.74 2.08 11.72
N ALA A 276 -0.95 2.85 12.48
CA ALA A 276 -1.40 4.09 13.09
C ALA A 276 -1.87 5.10 12.03
N ALA A 277 -1.03 5.40 11.03
CA ALA A 277 -1.38 6.37 9.99
C ALA A 277 -2.61 5.93 9.18
N ARG A 278 -2.65 4.68 8.72
CA ARG A 278 -3.76 4.16 7.90
C ARG A 278 -5.07 4.07 8.67
N SER A 279 -5.05 3.61 9.93
CA SER A 279 -6.24 3.58 10.79
C SER A 279 -6.77 4.98 11.08
N LEU A 280 -5.89 5.95 11.38
CA LEU A 280 -6.29 7.34 11.60
C LEU A 280 -7.03 7.91 10.39
N LEU A 281 -6.47 7.74 9.18
CA LEU A 281 -7.07 8.25 7.95
C LEU A 281 -8.37 7.54 7.59
N PHE A 282 -8.49 6.25 7.90
CA PHE A 282 -9.70 5.50 7.68
C PHE A 282 -10.83 5.99 8.60
N HIS A 283 -10.57 6.11 9.89
CA HIS A 283 -11.55 6.62 10.86
C HIS A 283 -11.92 8.07 10.58
N PHE A 284 -10.97 8.90 10.17
CA PHE A 284 -11.24 10.27 9.72
C PHE A 284 -12.19 10.28 8.51
N ARG A 285 -11.98 9.41 7.53
CA ARG A 285 -12.86 9.29 6.37
C ARG A 285 -14.25 8.78 6.73
N GLN A 286 -14.33 7.75 7.58
CA GLN A 286 -15.61 7.18 8.02
C GLN A 286 -16.39 8.12 8.89
N ARG A 287 -15.73 9.07 9.57
CA ARG A 287 -16.36 9.98 10.55
C ARG A 287 -17.25 9.24 11.54
N THR A 288 -16.81 8.05 11.92
CA THR A 288 -17.53 7.19 12.84
C THR A 288 -17.69 7.91 14.17
N GLN A 289 -18.93 8.00 14.64
CA GLN A 289 -19.25 8.52 15.98
C GLN A 289 -18.86 7.52 17.09
N ASN A 290 -18.45 6.33 16.72
CA ASN A 290 -18.00 5.29 17.64
C ASN A 290 -16.58 5.58 18.11
N ALA A 291 -16.31 5.23 19.36
CA ALA A 291 -15.01 5.35 19.99
C ALA A 291 -13.90 4.82 19.08
N VAL A 292 -12.99 5.71 18.67
CA VAL A 292 -11.76 5.31 18.01
C VAL A 292 -10.86 4.71 19.08
N THR A 293 -10.96 3.42 19.29
CA THR A 293 -10.32 2.70 20.40
C THR A 293 -8.79 2.69 20.36
N MET A 294 -8.20 3.11 19.24
CA MET A 294 -6.76 3.12 19.03
C MET A 294 -6.11 4.47 19.42
N PHE A 295 -6.79 5.60 19.20
CA PHE A 295 -6.24 6.93 19.42
C PHE A 295 -6.88 7.62 20.62
N SER A 296 -6.13 8.51 21.31
CA SER A 296 -6.72 9.48 22.19
C SER A 296 -7.57 10.46 21.38
N ASN A 297 -8.67 10.93 21.95
CA ASN A 297 -9.53 11.91 21.30
C ASN A 297 -8.74 13.19 20.95
N GLU A 298 -7.86 13.62 21.86
CA GLU A 298 -7.05 14.81 21.68
C GLU A 298 -6.12 14.75 20.47
N LEU A 299 -5.39 13.63 20.30
CA LEU A 299 -4.52 13.43 19.14
C LEU A 299 -5.34 13.31 17.85
N PHE A 300 -6.41 12.52 17.91
CA PHE A 300 -7.26 12.29 16.74
C PHE A 300 -7.89 13.60 16.26
N ASP A 301 -8.52 14.35 17.15
CA ASP A 301 -9.16 15.62 16.83
C ASP A 301 -8.16 16.66 16.32
N TYR A 302 -6.97 16.72 16.93
CA TYR A 302 -5.91 17.63 16.49
C TYR A 302 -5.46 17.35 15.06
N VAL A 303 -5.18 16.09 14.73
CA VAL A 303 -4.77 15.71 13.36
C VAL A 303 -5.90 15.92 12.36
N CYS A 304 -7.13 15.54 12.72
CA CYS A 304 -8.32 15.76 11.88
C CYS A 304 -8.56 17.25 11.60
N GLN A 305 -8.47 18.11 12.62
CA GLN A 305 -8.58 19.56 12.47
C GLN A 305 -7.52 20.12 11.53
N THR A 306 -6.27 19.68 11.71
CA THR A 306 -5.17 20.12 10.86
C THR A 306 -5.37 19.71 9.40
N LEU A 307 -5.88 18.49 9.14
CA LEU A 307 -6.22 18.04 7.78
C LEU A 307 -7.29 18.94 7.16
N VAL A 308 -8.38 19.22 7.88
CA VAL A 308 -9.48 20.04 7.39
C VAL A 308 -9.03 21.49 7.14
N GLN A 309 -8.26 22.09 8.03
CA GLN A 309 -7.71 23.44 7.88
C GLN A 309 -6.84 23.59 6.63
N ASN A 310 -6.21 22.49 6.19
CA ASN A 310 -5.40 22.45 4.97
C ASN A 310 -6.17 21.91 3.73
N GLY A 311 -7.50 21.96 3.76
CA GLY A 311 -8.37 21.63 2.63
C GLY A 311 -8.61 20.13 2.40
N VAL A 312 -8.12 19.27 3.31
CA VAL A 312 -8.33 17.82 3.28
C VAL A 312 -9.44 17.46 4.27
N ASP A 313 -10.70 17.69 3.89
CA ASP A 313 -11.89 17.36 4.70
C ASP A 313 -12.28 15.89 4.63
N GLN A 314 -11.74 15.14 3.67
CA GLN A 314 -11.74 13.68 3.56
C GLN A 314 -10.46 13.22 2.89
N VAL A 315 -10.10 11.97 3.02
CA VAL A 315 -8.93 11.40 2.33
C VAL A 315 -9.39 10.38 1.31
N ASP A 316 -9.11 10.65 0.03
CA ASP A 316 -9.44 9.73 -1.07
C ASP A 316 -8.32 8.71 -1.27
N TYR A 317 -7.07 9.17 -1.25
CA TYR A 317 -5.90 8.32 -1.45
C TYR A 317 -4.79 8.60 -0.45
N LEU A 318 -4.10 7.53 -0.08
CA LEU A 318 -2.83 7.57 0.60
C LEU A 318 -1.72 7.23 -0.39
N VAL A 319 -0.74 8.10 -0.52
CA VAL A 319 0.52 7.83 -1.23
C VAL A 319 1.55 7.43 -0.20
N GLY A 320 2.15 6.24 -0.33
CA GLY A 320 3.25 5.80 0.51
C GLY A 320 4.58 5.98 -0.21
N MET A 321 5.56 6.51 0.51
CA MET A 321 6.95 6.64 0.09
C MET A 321 7.87 6.33 1.27
N ASP A 322 8.98 5.64 1.03
CA ASP A 322 10.02 5.47 2.05
C ASP A 322 10.96 6.68 2.07
N ALA A 323 11.54 6.97 3.22
CA ALA A 323 12.30 8.19 3.43
C ALA A 323 13.70 8.20 2.74
N ASP A 324 14.11 7.09 2.13
CA ASP A 324 15.29 6.91 1.28
C ASP A 324 14.97 6.87 -0.22
N THR A 325 13.71 7.12 -0.58
CA THR A 325 13.20 7.03 -1.95
C THR A 325 13.00 8.42 -2.54
N VAL A 326 13.16 8.53 -3.85
CA VAL A 326 12.92 9.76 -4.62
C VAL A 326 11.92 9.46 -5.73
N PHE A 327 10.86 10.23 -5.82
CA PHE A 327 9.86 10.13 -6.88
C PHE A 327 10.28 10.91 -8.13
N ASP A 328 10.00 10.34 -9.29
CA ASP A 328 9.95 11.10 -10.53
C ASP A 328 8.82 12.14 -10.47
N GLU A 329 9.00 13.27 -11.11
CA GLU A 329 8.09 14.43 -11.05
C GLU A 329 6.63 14.17 -11.42
N HIS A 330 6.34 13.09 -12.13
CA HIS A 330 4.98 12.67 -12.51
C HIS A 330 4.49 11.39 -11.82
N CYS A 331 5.24 10.89 -10.84
CA CYS A 331 4.98 9.59 -10.23
C CYS A 331 3.57 9.48 -9.64
N VAL A 332 3.17 10.43 -8.81
CA VAL A 332 1.86 10.41 -8.15
C VAL A 332 0.72 10.57 -9.17
N ALA A 333 0.87 11.49 -10.12
CA ALA A 333 -0.12 11.73 -11.17
C ALA A 333 -0.36 10.47 -12.04
N GLU A 334 0.69 9.72 -12.37
CA GLU A 334 0.58 8.46 -13.11
C GLU A 334 -0.12 7.36 -12.29
N MET A 335 0.16 7.25 -10.99
CA MET A 335 -0.55 6.32 -10.10
C MET A 335 -2.04 6.70 -9.99
N MET A 336 -2.35 7.98 -9.82
CA MET A 336 -3.73 8.49 -9.79
C MET A 336 -4.46 8.21 -11.11
N ARG A 337 -3.80 8.45 -12.25
CA ARG A 337 -4.36 8.13 -13.58
C ARG A 337 -4.67 6.63 -13.71
N ALA A 338 -3.82 5.77 -13.16
CA ALA A 338 -4.03 4.33 -13.21
C ALA A 338 -5.22 3.88 -12.35
N ILE A 339 -5.34 4.36 -11.10
CA ILE A 339 -6.39 3.93 -10.17
C ILE A 339 -7.79 4.41 -10.60
N ARG A 340 -7.87 5.58 -11.23
CA ARG A 340 -9.15 6.14 -11.74
C ARG A 340 -9.77 5.31 -12.87
N ARG A 341 -8.97 4.52 -13.60
CA ARG A 341 -9.44 3.76 -14.76
C ARG A 341 -10.40 2.63 -14.43
N ARG A 342 -10.31 2.10 -13.21
CA ARG A 342 -11.10 0.95 -12.77
C ARG A 342 -11.56 1.14 -11.32
N PRO A 343 -12.87 1.15 -11.05
CA PRO A 343 -13.40 1.26 -9.67
C PRO A 343 -12.95 0.13 -8.74
N GLN A 344 -12.71 -1.07 -9.30
CA GLN A 344 -12.23 -2.22 -8.52
C GLN A 344 -10.78 -2.09 -8.04
N LEU A 345 -9.98 -1.15 -8.64
CA LEU A 345 -8.61 -0.92 -8.21
C LEU A 345 -8.61 -0.23 -6.85
N VAL A 346 -8.05 -0.91 -5.87
CA VAL A 346 -7.91 -0.40 -4.49
C VAL A 346 -6.49 0.04 -4.17
N GLY A 347 -5.51 -0.41 -4.97
CA GLY A 347 -4.11 -0.04 -4.83
C GLY A 347 -3.37 -0.07 -6.15
N VAL A 348 -2.42 0.83 -6.31
CA VAL A 348 -1.51 0.92 -7.45
C VAL A 348 -0.10 1.12 -6.91
N CYS A 349 0.86 0.38 -7.45
CA CYS A 349 2.28 0.65 -7.21
C CYS A 349 2.94 1.25 -8.44
N GLY A 350 4.01 2.00 -8.22
CA GLY A 350 4.89 2.46 -9.29
C GLY A 350 5.91 1.41 -9.72
N HIS A 351 6.83 1.84 -10.54
CA HIS A 351 8.01 1.08 -10.97
C HIS A 351 9.22 1.58 -10.20
N VAL A 352 9.68 0.77 -9.25
CA VAL A 352 10.84 1.11 -8.42
C VAL A 352 12.11 0.72 -9.15
N CYS A 353 13.02 1.66 -9.27
CA CYS A 353 14.31 1.54 -9.94
C CYS A 353 15.45 1.78 -8.94
N VAL A 354 16.62 1.25 -9.26
CA VAL A 354 17.85 1.55 -8.52
C VAL A 354 18.33 2.95 -8.86
N ASP A 355 18.65 3.75 -7.84
CA ASP A 355 19.29 5.05 -8.02
C ASP A 355 20.81 4.88 -8.19
N TYR A 356 21.30 5.21 -9.37
CA TYR A 356 22.73 5.21 -9.69
C TYR A 356 23.38 6.59 -9.59
N ALA A 357 22.63 7.63 -9.21
CA ALA A 357 23.09 9.01 -9.26
C ALA A 357 24.36 9.23 -8.45
N GLY A 358 25.47 9.57 -9.15
CA GLY A 358 26.75 9.98 -8.57
C GLY A 358 27.54 8.88 -7.87
N ARG A 359 27.20 7.59 -8.02
CA ARG A 359 27.85 6.48 -7.32
C ARG A 359 28.39 5.44 -8.27
N ASN A 360 29.51 4.82 -7.86
CA ASN A 360 30.22 3.84 -8.66
C ASN A 360 29.34 2.65 -9.03
N PHE A 361 29.26 2.40 -10.33
CA PHE A 361 28.65 1.22 -10.90
C PHE A 361 29.46 -0.02 -10.44
N GLY A 362 28.88 -0.86 -9.61
CA GLY A 362 29.51 -2.05 -9.06
C GLY A 362 28.74 -3.33 -9.36
N LEU A 363 29.39 -4.48 -9.19
CA LEU A 363 28.75 -5.80 -9.37
C LEU A 363 27.50 -5.97 -8.51
N TRP A 364 27.51 -5.45 -7.28
CA TRP A 364 26.36 -5.54 -6.37
C TRP A 364 25.19 -4.67 -6.80
N SER A 365 25.44 -3.46 -7.24
CA SER A 365 24.40 -2.59 -7.76
C SER A 365 23.82 -3.13 -9.06
N LEU A 366 24.62 -3.76 -9.90
CA LEU A 366 24.16 -4.46 -11.10
C LEU A 366 23.29 -5.68 -10.74
N TYR A 367 23.74 -6.53 -9.81
CA TYR A 367 22.97 -7.67 -9.33
C TYR A 367 21.58 -7.25 -8.80
N GLN A 368 21.55 -6.23 -7.96
CA GLN A 368 20.30 -5.69 -7.42
C GLN A 368 19.42 -5.06 -8.50
N SER A 369 20.02 -4.39 -9.49
CA SER A 369 19.26 -3.86 -10.62
C SER A 369 18.56 -4.97 -11.42
N VAL A 370 19.22 -6.11 -11.63
CA VAL A 370 18.62 -7.27 -12.28
C VAL A 370 17.47 -7.83 -11.43
N GLU A 371 17.68 -7.96 -10.12
CA GLU A 371 16.63 -8.39 -9.18
C GLU A 371 15.41 -7.45 -9.22
N TYR A 372 15.64 -6.14 -9.16
CA TYR A 372 14.56 -5.14 -9.28
C TYR A 372 13.86 -5.23 -10.64
N SER A 373 14.60 -5.40 -11.74
CA SER A 373 14.02 -5.55 -13.07
C SER A 373 13.13 -6.79 -13.17
N GLN A 374 13.49 -7.89 -12.55
CA GLN A 374 12.70 -9.11 -12.52
C GLN A 374 11.49 -8.98 -11.60
N THR A 375 11.68 -8.53 -10.36
CA THR A 375 10.63 -8.50 -9.34
C THR A 375 9.69 -7.31 -9.53
N GLN A 376 10.23 -6.12 -9.67
CA GLN A 376 9.48 -4.88 -9.82
C GLN A 376 8.99 -4.65 -11.25
N GLY A 377 9.79 -5.06 -12.24
CA GLY A 377 9.46 -4.96 -13.65
C GLY A 377 8.60 -6.12 -14.12
N LEU A 378 9.23 -7.25 -14.47
CA LEU A 378 8.58 -8.36 -15.17
C LEU A 378 7.44 -9.00 -14.38
N ARG A 379 7.70 -9.42 -13.13
CA ARG A 379 6.71 -10.13 -12.31
C ARG A 379 5.48 -9.28 -11.99
N ARG A 380 5.67 -8.03 -11.56
CA ARG A 380 4.54 -7.14 -11.25
C ARG A 380 3.78 -6.71 -12.49
N MET A 381 4.48 -6.50 -13.60
CA MET A 381 3.83 -6.21 -14.88
C MET A 381 2.95 -7.38 -15.32
N PHE A 382 3.43 -8.63 -15.23
CA PHE A 382 2.64 -9.82 -15.49
C PHE A 382 1.40 -9.86 -14.58
N GLN A 383 1.58 -9.72 -13.26
CA GLN A 383 0.49 -9.70 -12.30
C GLN A 383 -0.54 -8.60 -12.61
N SER A 384 -0.07 -7.39 -12.88
CA SER A 384 -0.94 -6.25 -13.19
C SER A 384 -1.73 -6.41 -14.49
N ARG A 385 -1.12 -6.99 -15.53
CA ARG A 385 -1.71 -7.05 -16.87
C ARG A 385 -2.53 -8.32 -17.10
N ILE A 386 -2.12 -9.43 -16.53
CA ILE A 386 -2.72 -10.75 -16.76
C ILE A 386 -3.69 -11.11 -15.63
N THR A 387 -3.25 -11.02 -14.37
CA THR A 387 -4.08 -11.43 -13.22
C THR A 387 -4.95 -10.30 -12.65
N GLY A 388 -4.56 -9.04 -12.84
CA GLY A 388 -5.20 -7.90 -12.19
C GLY A 388 -4.97 -7.84 -10.68
N LYS A 389 -4.05 -8.65 -10.15
CA LYS A 389 -3.74 -8.77 -8.72
C LYS A 389 -2.24 -8.73 -8.48
N VAL A 390 -1.70 -7.53 -8.26
CA VAL A 390 -0.31 -7.35 -7.83
C VAL A 390 -0.22 -7.68 -6.35
N ASN A 391 0.51 -8.74 -6.00
CA ASN A 391 0.58 -9.29 -4.65
C ASN A 391 1.53 -8.57 -3.70
N CYS A 392 2.21 -7.54 -4.15
CA CYS A 392 3.08 -6.70 -3.34
C CYS A 392 3.03 -5.26 -3.86
N LEU A 393 2.50 -4.37 -3.04
CA LEU A 393 2.48 -2.93 -3.28
C LEU A 393 3.60 -2.30 -2.44
N PRO A 394 4.81 -2.05 -2.99
CA PRO A 394 5.95 -1.62 -2.18
C PRO A 394 5.66 -0.30 -1.48
N GLY A 395 5.93 -0.25 -0.18
CA GLY A 395 5.73 0.93 0.65
C GLY A 395 6.44 2.17 0.11
N CYS A 396 7.57 1.94 -0.55
CA CYS A 396 8.37 3.01 -1.15
C CYS A 396 7.73 3.68 -2.38
N CYS A 397 6.73 3.07 -3.02
CA CYS A 397 6.01 3.68 -4.16
C CYS A 397 4.65 3.05 -4.34
N GLN A 398 3.68 3.50 -3.58
CA GLN A 398 2.30 2.99 -3.63
C GLN A 398 1.27 4.11 -3.52
N LEU A 399 0.11 3.88 -4.11
CA LEU A 399 -1.08 4.70 -3.93
C LEU A 399 -2.24 3.77 -3.58
N LEU A 400 -2.84 3.99 -2.43
CA LEU A 400 -3.94 3.19 -1.90
C LEU A 400 -5.21 4.04 -1.80
N ARG A 401 -6.33 3.49 -2.22
CA ARG A 401 -7.64 4.09 -1.98
C ARG A 401 -8.01 3.89 -0.50
N VAL A 402 -8.38 4.96 0.18
CA VAL A 402 -8.79 4.89 1.59
C VAL A 402 -10.23 4.36 1.65
N GLN A 403 -10.37 3.08 1.97
CA GLN A 403 -11.66 2.39 2.05
C GLN A 403 -11.56 1.13 2.92
N GLU A 404 -12.70 0.49 3.22
CA GLU A 404 -12.78 -0.71 4.06
C GLU A 404 -11.82 -1.82 3.62
N ALA A 405 -11.78 -2.12 2.32
CA ALA A 405 -10.96 -3.20 1.77
C ALA A 405 -9.44 -3.01 1.98
N THR A 406 -8.98 -1.78 2.19
CA THR A 406 -7.55 -1.46 2.36
C THR A 406 -7.19 -1.07 3.78
N PHE A 407 -8.07 -0.32 4.45
CA PHE A 407 -7.78 0.34 5.72
C PHE A 407 -8.78 -0.03 6.83
N GLY A 408 -9.77 -0.89 6.54
CA GLY A 408 -10.72 -1.37 7.54
C GLY A 408 -10.05 -2.12 8.69
N ASP A 409 -10.68 -2.11 9.86
CA ASP A 409 -10.14 -2.72 11.08
C ASP A 409 -9.85 -4.21 10.92
N ALA A 410 -10.68 -4.94 10.18
CA ALA A 410 -10.45 -6.35 9.87
C ALA A 410 -9.13 -6.60 9.09
N VAL A 411 -8.72 -5.64 8.26
CA VAL A 411 -7.46 -5.72 7.52
C VAL A 411 -6.31 -5.25 8.39
N LEU A 412 -6.42 -4.04 8.96
CA LEU A 412 -5.30 -3.38 9.62
C LEU A 412 -5.09 -3.84 11.06
N ARG A 413 -6.11 -3.79 11.90
CA ARG A 413 -5.94 -4.03 13.34
C ARG A 413 -5.89 -5.52 13.68
N GLU A 414 -6.81 -6.30 13.13
CA GLU A 414 -6.93 -7.70 13.49
C GLU A 414 -5.84 -8.59 12.89
N ARG A 415 -5.37 -8.25 11.69
CA ARG A 415 -4.45 -9.11 10.93
C ARG A 415 -3.11 -8.46 10.60
N PHE A 416 -3.11 -7.32 9.90
CA PHE A 416 -1.87 -6.64 9.52
C PHE A 416 -1.11 -6.11 10.74
N GLY A 417 -1.84 -5.55 11.72
CA GLY A 417 -1.31 -5.05 12.99
C GLY A 417 -0.96 -6.13 14.01
N TYR A 418 -1.12 -7.43 13.67
CA TYR A 418 -0.76 -8.49 14.60
C TYR A 418 0.69 -8.35 15.08
N CYS A 419 0.87 -8.26 16.41
CA CYS A 419 2.17 -8.25 17.05
C CYS A 419 2.55 -9.68 17.46
N PRO A 420 3.67 -10.24 16.94
CA PRO A 420 4.08 -11.60 17.26
C PRO A 420 4.40 -11.75 18.76
N LYS A 421 3.89 -12.83 19.33
CA LYS A 421 4.21 -13.20 20.71
C LYS A 421 5.46 -14.10 20.75
N PRO A 422 6.24 -14.09 21.86
CA PRO A 422 7.44 -14.93 22.00
C PRO A 422 7.19 -16.43 21.72
N ASN A 423 6.00 -16.92 22.09
CA ASN A 423 5.62 -18.33 21.93
C ASN A 423 4.97 -18.66 20.59
N ASP A 424 4.87 -17.69 19.67
CA ASP A 424 4.33 -17.96 18.35
C ASP A 424 5.31 -18.79 17.51
N VAL A 425 4.75 -19.62 16.62
CA VAL A 425 5.53 -20.35 15.64
C VAL A 425 6.32 -19.41 14.75
N LEU A 426 7.50 -19.83 14.32
CA LEU A 426 8.43 -19.01 13.51
C LEU A 426 7.74 -18.32 12.32
N THR A 427 6.82 -19.01 11.63
CA THR A 427 6.07 -18.45 10.50
C THR A 427 5.26 -17.22 10.92
N LYS A 428 4.58 -17.26 12.07
CA LYS A 428 3.83 -16.10 12.58
C LYS A 428 4.76 -14.94 12.98
N GLN A 429 5.93 -15.27 13.56
CA GLN A 429 6.93 -14.26 13.90
C GLN A 429 7.48 -13.57 12.64
N ILE A 430 7.81 -14.34 11.60
CA ILE A 430 8.26 -13.82 10.32
C ILE A 430 7.17 -12.96 9.67
N MET A 431 5.94 -13.47 9.57
CA MET A 431 4.81 -12.73 9.01
C MET A 431 4.48 -11.46 9.78
N GLY A 432 4.63 -11.46 11.10
CA GLY A 432 4.39 -10.29 11.93
C GLY A 432 5.48 -9.23 11.88
N SER A 433 6.70 -9.57 11.43
CA SER A 433 7.88 -8.70 11.48
C SER A 433 8.37 -8.24 10.11
N TYR A 434 8.17 -9.05 9.06
CA TYR A 434 8.72 -8.80 7.72
C TYR A 434 7.63 -8.74 6.66
N SER A 435 7.99 -8.29 5.46
CA SER A 435 7.16 -8.33 4.25
C SER A 435 5.81 -7.64 4.38
N GLU A 436 5.74 -6.52 5.08
CA GLU A 436 4.50 -5.77 5.34
C GLU A 436 3.69 -5.50 4.07
N ASP A 437 4.36 -5.15 2.98
CA ASP A 437 3.70 -4.77 1.73
C ASP A 437 3.01 -5.96 1.03
N SER A 438 3.67 -7.12 1.05
CA SER A 438 3.11 -8.36 0.49
C SER A 438 1.98 -8.89 1.36
N ILE A 439 2.12 -8.80 2.69
CA ILE A 439 1.09 -9.24 3.62
C ILE A 439 -0.15 -8.36 3.50
N HIS A 440 0.00 -7.05 3.44
CA HIS A 440 -1.12 -6.14 3.27
C HIS A 440 -1.90 -6.44 1.97
N ALA A 441 -1.21 -6.60 0.84
CA ALA A 441 -1.84 -6.96 -0.42
C ALA A 441 -2.54 -8.34 -0.35
N SER A 442 -1.91 -9.32 0.29
CA SER A 442 -2.49 -10.66 0.45
C SER A 442 -3.73 -10.65 1.33
N LEU A 443 -3.75 -9.84 2.40
CA LEU A 443 -4.93 -9.66 3.25
C LEU A 443 -6.09 -9.01 2.50
N ILE A 444 -5.82 -8.00 1.66
CA ILE A 444 -6.83 -7.39 0.80
C ILE A 444 -7.49 -8.46 -0.08
N PHE A 445 -6.71 -9.32 -0.73
CA PHE A 445 -7.26 -10.35 -1.60
C PHE A 445 -7.97 -11.49 -0.86
N SER A 446 -7.51 -11.81 0.35
CA SER A 446 -8.13 -12.83 1.19
C SER A 446 -9.51 -12.41 1.71
N LEU A 447 -9.63 -11.14 2.10
CA LEU A 447 -10.88 -10.60 2.66
C LEU A 447 -11.82 -10.05 1.58
N HIS A 448 -11.26 -9.55 0.47
CA HIS A 448 -11.99 -8.89 -0.61
C HIS A 448 -11.50 -9.43 -1.97
N PRO A 449 -11.89 -10.66 -2.36
CA PRO A 449 -11.37 -11.32 -3.56
C PRO A 449 -11.76 -10.64 -4.88
N ASP A 450 -12.78 -9.81 -4.88
CA ASP A 450 -13.26 -8.99 -6.00
C ASP A 450 -12.37 -7.78 -6.29
N ARG A 451 -11.55 -7.37 -5.32
CA ARG A 451 -10.67 -6.21 -5.46
C ARG A 451 -9.44 -6.50 -6.30
N GLN A 452 -8.96 -5.47 -6.96
CA GLN A 452 -7.83 -5.52 -7.87
C GLN A 452 -6.73 -4.55 -7.43
N THR A 453 -5.50 -4.87 -7.84
CA THR A 453 -4.34 -4.00 -7.72
C THR A 453 -3.61 -3.95 -9.04
N ALA A 454 -2.85 -2.89 -9.29
CA ALA A 454 -2.15 -2.71 -10.56
C ALA A 454 -0.77 -2.09 -10.37
N GLN A 455 0.03 -2.14 -11.41
CA GLN A 455 1.27 -1.38 -11.53
C GLN A 455 1.12 -0.28 -12.58
N ALA A 456 1.53 0.93 -12.23
CA ALA A 456 1.68 2.06 -13.14
C ALA A 456 3.14 2.17 -13.57
N LEU A 457 3.48 1.69 -14.77
CA LEU A 457 4.86 1.70 -15.27
C LEU A 457 5.42 3.10 -15.52
N GLY A 458 4.55 4.09 -15.75
CA GLY A 458 4.93 5.49 -15.90
C GLY A 458 5.27 6.17 -14.56
N ALA A 459 4.80 5.62 -13.45
CA ALA A 459 5.12 6.10 -12.11
C ALA A 459 6.47 5.53 -11.67
N LYS A 460 7.53 6.30 -11.75
CA LYS A 460 8.88 5.86 -11.41
C LYS A 460 9.28 6.36 -10.02
N ALA A 461 9.97 5.51 -9.29
CA ALA A 461 10.60 5.84 -8.01
C ALA A 461 12.03 5.29 -8.00
N PHE A 462 12.94 5.99 -7.37
CA PHE A 462 14.35 5.65 -7.31
C PHE A 462 14.73 5.45 -5.85
N THR A 463 15.34 4.31 -5.53
CA THR A 463 15.82 3.99 -4.18
C THR A 463 17.29 3.66 -4.19
N VAL A 464 17.95 4.02 -3.10
CA VAL A 464 19.36 3.70 -2.90
C VAL A 464 19.50 2.23 -2.50
N VAL A 465 20.45 1.56 -3.11
CA VAL A 465 20.74 0.14 -2.82
C VAL A 465 22.08 -0.03 -2.12
N PRO A 466 22.25 -1.07 -1.27
CA PRO A 466 23.52 -1.40 -0.66
C PRO A 466 24.63 -1.55 -1.69
N GLN A 467 25.76 -0.90 -1.46
CA GLN A 467 26.89 -0.91 -2.41
C GLN A 467 27.89 -2.05 -2.16
N SER A 468 27.81 -2.70 -1.01
CA SER A 468 28.70 -3.81 -0.66
C SER A 468 27.91 -4.97 -0.08
N TRP A 469 28.46 -6.17 -0.25
CA TRP A 469 27.88 -7.39 0.32
C TRP A 469 27.75 -7.33 1.86
N ARG A 470 28.61 -6.57 2.55
CA ARG A 470 28.54 -6.40 4.01
C ARG A 470 27.34 -5.61 4.47
N VAL A 471 26.85 -4.71 3.66
CA VAL A 471 25.64 -3.91 3.93
C VAL A 471 24.39 -4.66 3.47
N PHE A 472 24.55 -5.53 2.46
CA PHE A 472 23.45 -6.35 1.93
C PHE A 472 23.08 -7.51 2.85
N LEU A 473 24.05 -8.16 3.53
CA LEU A 473 23.86 -9.25 4.48
C LEU A 473 23.60 -8.75 5.91
#